data_ec8ab67317a8b926427b27f05e3c7e2a
#
_entry.id   ec8ab67317a8b926427b27f05e3c7e2a
#
_cell.length_a   1.000
_cell.length_b   1.000
_cell.length_c   1.000
_cell.angle_alpha   90.00
_cell.angle_beta   90.00
_cell.angle_gamma   90.00
#
_symmetry.space_group_name_H-M   'P 1'
#
loop_
_entity.id
_entity.type
_entity.pdbx_description
1 polymer ?
#
loop_
_entity_poly.entity_id
_entity_poly.type
_entity_poly.pdbx_seq_one_letter_code
_entity_poly.pdbx_strand_id
1 'polypeptide(L)'
;LNEISDINVKEGADGDVIQKGWVYIAPGGKHIEVVKKASEYVIKLNDEPPIDGLRPCANVMYKSLVQCNYDEITCVVLTGMGADGTEGIKTLSASHKKIHVIAQDEDSCVVYGMPKAIAQTGLVDEVVPLNKIAETITKNVGVS
;
A
#
# COMPACT_ATOMS: atom_id res chain seq x y z
N LEU A 1 2.35 -17.07 1.66
CA LEU A 1 3.21 -16.11 2.39
C LEU A 1 3.20 -16.35 3.90
N ASN A 2 2.06 -16.73 4.47
CA ASN A 2 1.98 -16.98 5.90
C ASN A 2 2.91 -18.12 6.34
N GLU A 3 3.11 -19.12 5.50
CA GLU A 3 3.97 -20.29 5.81
C GLU A 3 5.46 -19.96 5.84
N ILE A 4 5.87 -18.88 5.16
CA ILE A 4 7.28 -18.50 5.04
C ILE A 4 7.62 -17.18 5.71
N SER A 5 6.64 -16.52 6.34
CA SER A 5 6.83 -15.24 7.02
C SER A 5 6.76 -15.39 8.54
N ASP A 6 7.55 -14.59 9.25
CA ASP A 6 7.51 -14.54 10.71
C ASP A 6 6.32 -13.74 11.24
N ILE A 7 5.62 -13.01 10.35
CA ILE A 7 4.42 -12.25 10.68
C ILE A 7 3.19 -12.99 10.18
N ASN A 8 2.03 -12.64 10.70
CA ASN A 8 0.77 -13.25 10.30
C ASN A 8 0.30 -12.65 8.98
N VAL A 9 -0.03 -13.50 8.01
CA VAL A 9 -0.50 -13.08 6.68
C VAL A 9 -1.82 -13.78 6.38
N LYS A 10 -2.81 -13.03 5.91
CA LYS A 10 -4.09 -13.60 5.48
C LYS A 10 -4.64 -12.83 4.29
N GLU A 11 -5.53 -13.46 3.52
CA GLU A 11 -6.33 -12.73 2.56
C GLU A 11 -7.36 -11.90 3.34
N GLY A 12 -7.46 -10.61 3.00
CA GLY A 12 -8.38 -9.72 3.68
C GLY A 12 -9.84 -10.10 3.42
N ALA A 13 -10.63 -10.13 4.48
CA ALA A 13 -12.06 -10.38 4.40
C ALA A 13 -12.83 -9.14 4.89
N ASP A 14 -14.04 -8.94 4.34
CA ASP A 14 -14.87 -7.81 4.72
C ASP A 14 -15.16 -7.86 6.23
N GLY A 15 -14.90 -6.75 6.90
CA GLY A 15 -15.10 -6.66 8.35
C GLY A 15 -13.92 -7.08 9.20
N ASP A 16 -12.82 -7.56 8.61
CA ASP A 16 -11.62 -7.89 9.38
C ASP A 16 -11.13 -6.66 10.14
N VAL A 17 -10.87 -6.81 11.44
CA VAL A 17 -10.26 -5.76 12.25
C VAL A 17 -8.77 -5.74 11.96
N ILE A 18 -8.27 -4.57 11.59
CA ILE A 18 -6.85 -4.40 11.28
C ILE A 18 -6.04 -4.38 12.57
N GLN A 19 -5.09 -5.30 12.69
CA GLN A 19 -4.30 -5.51 13.90
C GLN A 19 -2.81 -5.40 13.61
N LYS A 20 -2.08 -4.93 14.61
CA LYS A 20 -0.63 -4.89 14.56
C LYS A 20 -0.06 -6.28 14.33
N GLY A 21 0.96 -6.39 13.50
CA GLY A 21 1.62 -7.67 13.22
C GLY A 21 0.94 -8.51 12.17
N TRP A 22 -0.09 -8.00 11.51
CA TRP A 22 -0.82 -8.71 10.46
C TRP A 22 -0.64 -8.06 9.10
N VAL A 23 -0.57 -8.89 8.06
CA VAL A 23 -0.60 -8.48 6.65
C VAL A 23 -1.91 -8.96 6.04
N TYR A 24 -2.60 -8.07 5.35
CA TYR A 24 -3.85 -8.37 4.68
C TYR A 24 -3.65 -8.25 3.18
N ILE A 25 -3.84 -9.36 2.46
CA ILE A 25 -3.69 -9.38 1.01
C ILE A 25 -5.04 -9.07 0.39
N ALA A 26 -5.08 -8.10 -0.52
CA ALA A 26 -6.31 -7.74 -1.22
C ALA A 26 -6.76 -8.91 -2.12
N PRO A 27 -8.00 -9.40 -1.95
CA PRO A 27 -8.50 -10.47 -2.82
C PRO A 27 -8.72 -9.96 -4.23
N GLY A 28 -8.45 -10.81 -5.23
CA GLY A 28 -8.70 -10.47 -6.61
C GLY A 28 -10.19 -10.25 -6.87
N GLY A 29 -10.52 -9.28 -7.72
CA GLY A 29 -11.89 -9.01 -8.13
C GLY A 29 -12.70 -8.10 -7.22
N LYS A 30 -12.11 -7.58 -6.15
CA LYS A 30 -12.78 -6.63 -5.24
C LYS A 30 -11.85 -5.50 -4.87
N HIS A 31 -12.40 -4.30 -4.71
CA HIS A 31 -11.65 -3.18 -4.13
C HIS A 31 -11.55 -3.38 -2.63
N ILE A 32 -10.42 -2.95 -2.05
CA ILE A 32 -10.18 -3.01 -0.62
C ILE A 32 -9.99 -1.60 -0.09
N GLU A 33 -10.68 -1.30 1.01
CA GLU A 33 -10.58 -0.02 1.69
C GLU A 33 -10.35 -0.25 3.18
N VAL A 34 -9.77 0.74 3.85
CA VAL A 34 -9.66 0.78 5.30
C VAL A 34 -10.66 1.81 5.80
N VAL A 35 -11.58 1.39 6.66
CA VAL A 35 -12.60 2.27 7.18
C VAL A 35 -12.62 2.23 8.71
N LYS A 36 -13.03 3.33 9.32
CA LYS A 36 -13.17 3.39 10.77
C LYS A 36 -14.57 2.89 11.17
N LYS A 37 -14.61 1.95 12.10
CA LYS A 37 -15.86 1.43 12.66
C LYS A 37 -15.74 1.44 14.17
N ALA A 38 -16.51 2.30 14.83
CA ALA A 38 -16.38 2.56 16.27
C ALA A 38 -14.95 3.05 16.57
N SER A 39 -14.21 2.39 17.44
CA SER A 39 -12.84 2.76 17.81
C SER A 39 -11.78 1.98 17.01
N GLU A 40 -12.18 1.18 16.02
CA GLU A 40 -11.30 0.30 15.30
C GLU A 40 -11.26 0.63 13.81
N TYR A 41 -10.18 0.22 13.14
CA TYR A 41 -10.12 0.25 11.68
C TYR A 41 -10.38 -1.15 11.17
N VAL A 42 -11.23 -1.26 10.15
CA VAL A 42 -11.60 -2.54 9.56
C VAL A 42 -11.42 -2.52 8.06
N ILE A 43 -11.27 -3.71 7.48
CA ILE A 43 -11.23 -3.88 6.04
C ILE A 43 -12.65 -3.86 5.50
N LYS A 44 -12.88 -3.08 4.43
CA LYS A 44 -14.11 -3.08 3.68
C LYS A 44 -13.80 -3.51 2.25
N LEU A 45 -14.50 -4.54 1.79
CA LEU A 45 -14.43 -4.99 0.40
C LEU A 45 -15.66 -4.47 -0.33
N ASN A 46 -15.50 -4.08 -1.59
CA ASN A 46 -16.63 -3.64 -2.40
C ASN A 46 -16.49 -4.10 -3.85
N ASP A 47 -17.60 -4.11 -4.57
CA ASP A 47 -17.69 -4.52 -5.96
C ASP A 47 -17.88 -3.32 -6.90
N GLU A 48 -17.50 -2.12 -6.48
CA GLU A 48 -17.54 -0.94 -7.33
C GLU A 48 -16.77 -1.22 -8.63
N PRO A 49 -17.14 -0.58 -9.74
CA PRO A 49 -16.53 -0.86 -11.04
C PRO A 49 -15.00 -0.77 -11.01
N PRO A 50 -14.31 -1.58 -11.83
CA PRO A 50 -12.87 -1.45 -11.98
C PRO A 50 -12.47 -0.04 -12.39
N ILE A 51 -11.31 0.42 -11.91
CA ILE A 51 -10.77 1.73 -12.28
C ILE A 51 -9.60 1.46 -13.22
N ASP A 52 -9.69 1.98 -14.44
CA ASP A 52 -8.72 1.73 -15.50
C ASP A 52 -8.47 0.23 -15.71
N GLY A 53 -9.54 -0.56 -15.59
CA GLY A 53 -9.48 -2.01 -15.71
C GLY A 53 -8.97 -2.75 -14.48
N LEU A 54 -8.72 -2.06 -13.37
CA LEU A 54 -8.14 -2.65 -12.16
C LEU A 54 -9.17 -2.78 -11.03
N ARG A 55 -9.25 -3.97 -10.48
CA ARG A 55 -10.00 -4.28 -9.27
C ARG A 55 -9.36 -5.52 -8.62
N PRO A 56 -8.60 -5.38 -7.51
CA PRO A 56 -8.40 -4.16 -6.73
C PRO A 56 -7.56 -3.11 -7.45
N CYS A 57 -7.82 -1.85 -7.10
CA CYS A 57 -7.03 -0.71 -7.53
C CYS A 57 -6.36 -0.10 -6.30
N ALA A 58 -5.03 0.02 -6.32
CA ALA A 58 -4.29 0.52 -5.17
C ALA A 58 -4.68 1.96 -4.80
N ASN A 59 -5.06 2.77 -5.78
CA ASN A 59 -5.53 4.14 -5.51
C ASN A 59 -6.75 4.17 -4.58
N VAL A 60 -7.66 3.21 -4.72
CA VAL A 60 -8.84 3.13 -3.87
C VAL A 60 -8.44 2.88 -2.41
N MET A 61 -7.51 1.96 -2.20
CA MET A 61 -7.01 1.64 -0.87
C MET A 61 -6.29 2.84 -0.25
N TYR A 62 -5.37 3.45 -0.99
CA TYR A 62 -4.63 4.61 -0.47
C TYR A 62 -5.55 5.79 -0.13
N LYS A 63 -6.54 6.08 -0.98
CA LYS A 63 -7.49 7.16 -0.72
C LYS A 63 -8.32 6.92 0.52
N SER A 64 -8.64 5.65 0.83
CA SER A 64 -9.38 5.33 2.04
C SER A 64 -8.61 5.68 3.31
N LEU A 65 -7.27 5.69 3.25
CA LEU A 65 -6.44 6.00 4.40
C LEU A 65 -6.46 7.47 4.80
N VAL A 66 -6.98 8.36 3.96
CA VAL A 66 -7.12 9.78 4.27
C VAL A 66 -7.96 9.98 5.55
N GLN A 67 -8.92 9.11 5.79
CA GLN A 67 -9.81 9.19 6.96
C GLN A 67 -9.24 8.50 8.20
N CYS A 68 -8.07 7.88 8.09
CA CYS A 68 -7.46 7.14 9.19
C CYS A 68 -6.48 8.03 9.96
N ASN A 69 -6.38 7.82 11.26
CA ASN A 69 -5.53 8.63 12.14
C ASN A 69 -4.22 7.91 12.49
N TYR A 70 -3.60 7.27 11.51
CA TYR A 70 -2.27 6.68 11.71
C TYR A 70 -1.21 7.76 11.83
N ASP A 71 -0.24 7.54 12.71
CA ASP A 71 0.85 8.51 12.92
C ASP A 71 1.69 8.68 11.67
N GLU A 72 1.95 7.57 10.96
CA GLU A 72 2.71 7.58 9.72
C GLU A 72 2.27 6.41 8.85
N ILE A 73 2.21 6.64 7.54
CA ILE A 73 1.90 5.60 6.57
C ILE A 73 3.11 5.39 5.68
N THR A 74 3.63 4.18 5.65
CA THR A 74 4.71 3.82 4.74
C THR A 74 4.10 3.24 3.48
N CYS A 75 4.35 3.90 2.34
CA CYS A 75 3.85 3.49 1.03
C CYS A 75 4.98 2.83 0.26
N VAL A 76 4.74 1.63 -0.25
CA VAL A 76 5.75 0.88 -1.00
C VAL A 76 5.23 0.61 -2.40
N VAL A 77 6.01 0.98 -3.41
CA VAL A 77 5.64 0.77 -4.81
C VAL A 77 6.67 -0.12 -5.47
N LEU A 78 6.23 -1.29 -5.89
CA LEU A 78 7.08 -2.32 -6.48
C LEU A 78 6.85 -2.41 -7.99
N THR A 79 7.70 -3.21 -8.66
CA THR A 79 7.59 -3.46 -10.10
C THR A 79 6.14 -3.70 -10.53
N GLY A 80 5.74 -3.10 -11.63
CA GLY A 80 4.38 -3.23 -12.15
C GLY A 80 4.14 -2.33 -13.35
N MET A 81 3.19 -2.73 -14.19
CA MET A 81 2.78 -1.97 -15.36
C MET A 81 1.82 -0.87 -14.97
N GLY A 82 1.89 0.27 -15.64
CA GLY A 82 0.96 1.37 -15.41
C GLY A 82 1.39 2.30 -14.29
N ALA A 83 0.43 2.96 -13.67
CA ALA A 83 0.67 4.00 -12.68
C ALA A 83 -0.22 3.88 -11.44
N ASP A 84 -0.81 2.70 -11.19
CA ASP A 84 -1.68 2.50 -10.03
C ASP A 84 -0.91 2.78 -8.72
N GLY A 85 -1.58 3.41 -7.79
CA GLY A 85 -0.99 3.82 -6.51
C GLY A 85 -0.52 5.28 -6.50
N THR A 86 -0.13 5.83 -7.64
CA THR A 86 0.41 7.20 -7.73
C THR A 86 -0.61 8.24 -7.30
N GLU A 87 -1.82 8.21 -7.84
CA GLU A 87 -2.86 9.19 -7.49
C GLU A 87 -3.28 9.06 -6.02
N GLY A 88 -3.38 7.83 -5.51
CA GLY A 88 -3.72 7.60 -4.12
C GLY A 88 -2.68 8.17 -3.15
N ILE A 89 -1.40 7.96 -3.45
CA ILE A 89 -0.30 8.49 -2.63
C ILE A 89 -0.27 10.02 -2.71
N LYS A 90 -0.49 10.60 -3.90
CA LYS A 90 -0.61 12.05 -4.05
C LYS A 90 -1.75 12.61 -3.19
N THR A 91 -2.88 11.92 -3.16
CA THR A 91 -4.03 12.33 -2.35
C THR A 91 -3.68 12.30 -0.85
N LEU A 92 -2.99 11.26 -0.38
CA LEU A 92 -2.53 11.19 1.00
C LEU A 92 -1.60 12.34 1.34
N SER A 93 -0.64 12.62 0.47
CA SER A 93 0.31 13.73 0.66
C SER A 93 -0.42 15.06 0.73
N ALA A 94 -1.37 15.30 -0.18
CA ALA A 94 -2.14 16.54 -0.23
C ALA A 94 -3.05 16.71 0.99
N SER A 95 -3.46 15.64 1.65
CA SER A 95 -4.29 15.69 2.83
C SER A 95 -3.49 15.90 4.13
N HIS A 96 -2.21 16.23 4.01
CA HIS A 96 -1.29 16.47 5.12
C HIS A 96 -1.04 15.24 6.01
N LYS A 97 -1.25 14.05 5.46
CA LYS A 97 -0.86 12.82 6.14
C LYS A 97 0.65 12.68 6.11
N LYS A 98 1.23 12.24 7.23
CA LYS A 98 2.66 11.94 7.27
C LYS A 98 2.88 10.61 6.55
N ILE A 99 3.60 10.66 5.44
CA ILE A 99 3.87 9.47 4.63
C ILE A 99 5.37 9.32 4.40
N HIS A 100 5.79 8.09 4.21
CA HIS A 100 7.15 7.75 3.78
C HIS A 100 7.03 6.83 2.59
N VAL A 101 7.57 7.23 1.45
CA VAL A 101 7.39 6.52 0.19
C VAL A 101 8.68 5.82 -0.22
N ILE A 102 8.60 4.50 -0.40
CA ILE A 102 9.70 3.66 -0.84
C ILE A 102 9.33 3.13 -2.23
N ALA A 103 10.22 3.32 -3.19
CA ALA A 103 10.02 2.81 -4.55
C ALA A 103 11.14 1.86 -4.94
N GLN A 104 10.79 0.78 -5.64
CA GLN A 104 11.77 -0.15 -6.18
C GLN A 104 12.57 0.55 -7.28
N ASP A 105 13.88 0.33 -7.33
CA ASP A 105 14.72 0.93 -8.35
C ASP A 105 14.49 0.30 -9.73
N GLU A 106 14.91 1.01 -10.77
CA GLU A 106 14.71 0.58 -12.15
C GLU A 106 15.43 -0.73 -12.44
N ASP A 107 16.69 -0.85 -11.99
CA ASP A 107 17.53 -2.00 -12.31
C ASP A 107 16.95 -3.34 -11.83
N SER A 108 16.28 -3.35 -10.69
CA SER A 108 15.70 -4.57 -10.14
C SER A 108 14.24 -4.79 -10.55
N CYS A 109 13.62 -3.84 -11.27
CA CYS A 109 12.25 -4.00 -11.76
C CYS A 109 12.18 -4.89 -13.00
N VAL A 110 11.19 -5.77 -13.03
CA VAL A 110 10.81 -6.47 -14.27
C VAL A 110 10.12 -5.46 -15.20
N VAL A 111 9.20 -4.67 -14.65
CA VAL A 111 8.52 -3.59 -15.38
C VAL A 111 8.61 -2.32 -14.54
N TYR A 112 9.30 -1.32 -15.04
CA TYR A 112 9.49 -0.04 -14.34
C TYR A 112 8.38 0.96 -14.72
N GLY A 113 7.12 0.57 -14.48
CA GLY A 113 5.95 1.41 -14.74
C GLY A 113 5.48 2.12 -13.48
N MET A 114 5.00 1.35 -12.52
CA MET A 114 4.48 1.90 -11.26
C MET A 114 5.54 2.66 -10.45
N PRO A 115 6.75 2.12 -10.25
CA PRO A 115 7.79 2.87 -9.55
C PRO A 115 8.20 4.15 -10.29
N LYS A 116 8.25 4.12 -11.62
CA LYS A 116 8.55 5.30 -12.42
C LYS A 116 7.50 6.38 -12.22
N ALA A 117 6.22 6.02 -12.25
CA ALA A 117 5.12 6.96 -12.10
C ALA A 117 5.18 7.69 -10.76
N ILE A 118 5.42 6.98 -9.65
CA ILE A 118 5.54 7.62 -8.34
C ILE A 118 6.83 8.43 -8.22
N ALA A 119 7.92 7.98 -8.84
CA ALA A 119 9.18 8.72 -8.83
C ALA A 119 9.03 10.10 -9.49
N GLN A 120 8.24 10.20 -10.55
CA GLN A 120 8.02 11.45 -11.27
C GLN A 120 7.23 12.49 -10.47
N THR A 121 6.58 12.10 -9.38
CA THR A 121 5.84 13.04 -8.53
C THR A 121 6.73 13.83 -7.60
N GLY A 122 7.95 13.37 -7.34
CA GLY A 122 8.83 13.97 -6.34
C GLY A 122 8.51 13.55 -4.92
N LEU A 123 7.59 12.61 -4.70
CA LEU A 123 7.16 12.19 -3.37
C LEU A 123 7.96 11.01 -2.81
N VAL A 124 8.84 10.40 -3.61
CA VAL A 124 9.61 9.23 -3.17
C VAL A 124 10.71 9.66 -2.19
N ASP A 125 10.74 9.03 -1.03
CA ASP A 125 11.75 9.28 -0.01
C ASP A 125 12.97 8.37 -0.18
N GLU A 126 12.76 7.13 -0.60
CA GLU A 126 13.85 6.17 -0.81
C GLU A 126 13.62 5.34 -2.06
N VAL A 127 14.66 5.18 -2.86
CA VAL A 127 14.68 4.28 -4.02
C VAL A 127 15.66 3.17 -3.70
N VAL A 128 15.18 1.92 -3.66
CA VAL A 128 16.01 0.80 -3.23
C VAL A 128 15.79 -0.42 -4.13
N PRO A 129 16.81 -1.28 -4.27
CA PRO A 129 16.65 -2.51 -5.05
C PRO A 129 15.73 -3.50 -4.34
N LEU A 130 15.16 -4.43 -5.11
CA LEU A 130 14.19 -5.40 -4.59
C LEU A 130 14.69 -6.13 -3.34
N ASN A 131 15.96 -6.53 -3.33
CA ASN A 131 16.53 -7.29 -2.21
C ASN A 131 16.75 -6.44 -0.95
N LYS A 132 16.47 -5.15 -0.99
CA LYS A 132 16.58 -4.25 0.16
C LYS A 132 15.22 -3.70 0.61
N ILE A 133 14.15 -4.03 -0.08
CA ILE A 133 12.81 -3.50 0.24
C ILE A 133 12.37 -3.91 1.66
N ALA A 134 12.45 -5.19 1.98
CA ALA A 134 12.01 -5.67 3.30
C ALA A 134 12.80 -5.04 4.45
N GLU A 135 14.12 -4.94 4.30
CA GLU A 135 15.00 -4.28 5.27
C GLU A 135 14.64 -2.81 5.45
N THR A 136 14.38 -2.12 4.35
CA THR A 136 14.01 -0.70 4.35
C THR A 136 12.67 -0.47 5.05
N ILE A 137 11.68 -1.32 4.79
CA ILE A 137 10.38 -1.25 5.46
C ILE A 137 10.56 -1.44 6.97
N THR A 138 11.27 -2.49 7.36
CA THR A 138 11.49 -2.82 8.77
C THR A 138 12.16 -1.67 9.51
N LYS A 139 13.17 -1.08 8.90
CA LYS A 139 13.88 0.06 9.47
C LYS A 139 12.96 1.27 9.65
N ASN A 140 12.12 1.54 8.64
CA ASN A 140 11.24 2.72 8.66
C ASN A 140 10.11 2.57 9.70
N VAL A 141 9.50 1.39 9.80
CA VAL A 141 8.39 1.18 10.73
C VAL A 141 8.85 0.90 12.16
N GLY A 142 10.14 0.76 12.39
CA GLY A 142 10.70 0.57 13.72
C GLY A 142 10.45 -0.82 14.30
N VAL A 143 10.24 -1.82 13.48
CA VAL A 143 10.09 -3.21 13.92
C VAL A 143 11.46 -3.80 14.14
N SER A 144 11.67 -4.38 15.27
CA SER A 144 12.93 -5.05 15.64
C SER A 144 12.78 -6.56 15.61
#